data_7c0e264a55d4c9959ff6133c622f7ed7
#
_entry.id   7c0e264a55d4c9959ff6133c622f7ed7
#
_cell.length_a   1.000
_cell.length_b   1.000
_cell.length_c   1.000
_cell.angle_alpha   90.00
_cell.angle_beta   90.00
_cell.angle_gamma   90.00
#
_symmetry.space_group_name_H-M   'P 1'
#
loop_
_entity.id
_entity.type
_entity.pdbx_description
1 polymer ?
#
loop_
_entity_poly.entity_id
_entity_poly.type
_entity_poly.pdbx_seq_one_letter_code
_entity_poly.pdbx_strand_id
1 'polypeptide(L)'
;MWPFGKADIAHELKRRKIDLLLHSTHVSINLPQIFEDGFIDTARGLRSRLGAKAERLLHDPRRLEKFVVGLDYINCSITTPNFELLYARSKSAWQTEWVHFVLDAKLLKHPDTLFCPVSAAQDYGQHVQYGIAGLQSMFAEQVDKWTRTDLQKSEPTHPQAEALVKSRLSLDSVTEILTANGQVANEVERLTAFYHRNVRVKIEPKLFLWPKRLKRQT
;
A
#
# COMPACT_ATOMS: atom_id res chain seq x y z
N MET A 1 -25.34 14.92 -2.75
CA MET A 1 -25.48 13.64 -3.47
C MET A 1 -24.64 13.75 -4.75
N TRP A 2 -23.51 13.02 -4.83
CA TRP A 2 -22.58 13.09 -5.98
C TRP A 2 -22.72 11.81 -6.82
N PRO A 3 -23.47 11.82 -7.92
CA PRO A 3 -23.77 10.61 -8.69
C PRO A 3 -22.66 10.13 -9.64
N PHE A 4 -21.60 10.90 -9.86
CA PHE A 4 -20.64 10.66 -10.96
C PHE A 4 -19.38 9.84 -10.60
N GLY A 5 -19.16 9.45 -9.34
CA GLY A 5 -17.84 8.97 -8.93
C GLY A 5 -17.53 7.48 -9.16
N LYS A 6 -18.48 6.58 -8.92
CA LYS A 6 -18.19 5.12 -8.89
C LYS A 6 -18.05 4.47 -10.26
N ALA A 7 -18.88 4.87 -11.22
CA ALA A 7 -18.85 4.35 -12.58
C ALA A 7 -17.55 4.76 -13.29
N ASP A 8 -17.10 6.00 -13.05
CA ASP A 8 -15.90 6.56 -13.67
C ASP A 8 -14.63 5.89 -13.14
N ILE A 9 -14.53 5.66 -11.82
CA ILE A 9 -13.40 4.93 -11.23
C ILE A 9 -13.39 3.49 -11.75
N ALA A 10 -14.52 2.80 -11.80
CA ALA A 10 -14.58 1.43 -12.31
C ALA A 10 -14.13 1.32 -13.78
N HIS A 11 -14.53 2.28 -14.60
CA HIS A 11 -14.10 2.38 -15.99
C HIS A 11 -12.59 2.61 -16.09
N GLU A 12 -12.05 3.53 -15.29
CA GLU A 12 -10.60 3.85 -15.28
C GLU A 12 -9.75 2.68 -14.82
N LEU A 13 -10.16 1.95 -13.77
CA LEU A 13 -9.48 0.73 -13.32
C LEU A 13 -9.41 -0.31 -14.44
N LYS A 14 -10.54 -0.55 -15.15
CA LYS A 14 -10.59 -1.47 -16.27
C LYS A 14 -9.73 -0.98 -17.45
N ARG A 15 -9.81 0.30 -17.82
CA ARG A 15 -9.03 0.91 -18.91
C ARG A 15 -7.53 0.78 -18.68
N ARG A 16 -7.08 0.93 -17.43
CA ARG A 16 -5.67 0.83 -17.04
C ARG A 16 -5.24 -0.59 -16.70
N LYS A 17 -6.16 -1.55 -16.62
CA LYS A 17 -5.91 -2.93 -16.14
C LYS A 17 -5.30 -2.92 -14.72
N ILE A 18 -5.90 -2.13 -13.84
CA ILE A 18 -5.52 -2.09 -12.42
C ILE A 18 -6.28 -3.21 -11.71
N ASP A 19 -5.57 -4.25 -11.40
CA ASP A 19 -6.05 -5.45 -10.69
C ASP A 19 -5.26 -5.73 -9.40
N LEU A 20 -4.15 -5.01 -9.19
CA LEU A 20 -3.26 -5.21 -8.07
C LEU A 20 -3.23 -3.96 -7.16
N LEU A 21 -3.81 -4.09 -5.98
CA LEU A 21 -3.70 -3.12 -4.88
C LEU A 21 -2.89 -3.77 -3.76
N LEU A 22 -1.82 -3.12 -3.32
CA LEU A 22 -0.86 -3.68 -2.38
C LEU A 22 -0.80 -2.89 -1.08
N HIS A 23 -0.85 -3.59 0.05
CA HIS A 23 -0.44 -3.04 1.33
C HIS A 23 0.84 -3.72 1.81
N SER A 24 1.91 -2.96 2.01
CA SER A 24 3.20 -3.50 2.45
C SER A 24 3.26 -3.57 3.97
N THR A 25 3.66 -4.74 4.49
CA THR A 25 3.68 -5.04 5.92
C THR A 25 5.00 -5.69 6.31
N HIS A 26 5.55 -5.30 7.46
CA HIS A 26 6.78 -5.90 8.00
C HIS A 26 6.48 -7.24 8.66
N VAL A 27 7.21 -8.30 8.25
CA VAL A 27 6.98 -9.69 8.67
C VAL A 27 7.03 -9.87 10.19
N SER A 28 8.09 -9.39 10.83
CA SER A 28 8.33 -9.65 12.26
C SER A 28 7.67 -8.64 13.19
N ILE A 29 7.27 -7.47 12.67
CA ILE A 29 6.75 -6.37 13.51
C ILE A 29 5.23 -6.29 13.44
N ASN A 30 4.67 -6.17 12.23
CA ASN A 30 3.26 -5.91 12.03
C ASN A 30 2.43 -7.17 11.75
N LEU A 31 3.00 -8.12 10.99
CA LEU A 31 2.25 -9.28 10.53
C LEU A 31 1.68 -10.11 11.68
N PRO A 32 2.42 -10.40 12.80
CA PRO A 32 1.86 -11.11 13.94
C PRO A 32 0.64 -10.38 14.55
N GLN A 33 0.71 -9.05 14.72
CA GLN A 33 -0.41 -8.28 15.27
C GLN A 33 -1.61 -8.28 14.31
N ILE A 34 -1.39 -8.15 13.00
CA ILE A 34 -2.45 -8.21 12.01
C ILE A 34 -3.15 -9.59 12.04
N PHE A 35 -2.38 -10.66 12.18
CA PHE A 35 -2.94 -12.01 12.27
C PHE A 35 -3.68 -12.25 13.59
N GLU A 36 -3.14 -11.78 14.70
CA GLU A 36 -3.84 -11.82 15.99
C GLU A 36 -5.18 -11.10 15.93
N ASP A 37 -5.18 -9.88 15.44
CA ASP A 37 -6.36 -9.01 15.33
C ASP A 37 -7.38 -9.51 14.27
N GLY A 38 -6.92 -10.13 13.18
CA GLY A 38 -7.76 -10.53 12.05
C GLY A 38 -8.05 -9.39 11.06
N PHE A 39 -7.38 -8.26 11.17
CA PHE A 39 -7.54 -7.10 10.29
C PHE A 39 -6.29 -6.22 10.26
N ILE A 40 -6.17 -5.46 9.18
CA ILE A 40 -5.20 -4.37 9.04
C ILE A 40 -5.85 -3.13 9.65
N ASP A 41 -5.21 -2.51 10.64
CA ASP A 41 -5.75 -1.31 11.31
C ASP A 41 -5.08 -0.03 10.81
N THR A 42 -5.81 1.06 10.97
CA THR A 42 -5.28 2.41 10.75
C THR A 42 -4.37 2.83 11.90
N ALA A 43 -3.54 3.83 11.69
CA ALA A 43 -2.67 4.34 12.74
C ALA A 43 -3.45 4.85 13.96
N ARG A 44 -4.60 5.52 13.74
CA ARG A 44 -5.51 5.95 14.81
C ARG A 44 -6.11 4.75 15.53
N GLY A 45 -6.56 3.72 14.80
CA GLY A 45 -7.11 2.50 15.38
C GLY A 45 -6.10 1.77 16.25
N LEU A 46 -4.87 1.60 15.78
CA LEU A 46 -3.77 1.01 16.55
C LEU A 46 -3.50 1.81 17.84
N ARG A 47 -3.37 3.13 17.77
CA ARG A 47 -3.16 3.99 18.94
C ARG A 47 -4.30 3.89 19.96
N SER A 48 -5.53 3.88 19.46
CA SER A 48 -6.73 3.75 20.33
C SER A 48 -6.78 2.42 21.07
N ARG A 49 -6.39 1.30 20.40
CA ARG A 49 -6.49 -0.04 21.00
C ARG A 49 -5.27 -0.43 21.82
N LEU A 50 -4.08 -0.07 21.36
CA LEU A 50 -2.82 -0.57 21.90
C LEU A 50 -2.04 0.48 22.70
N GLY A 51 -2.49 1.74 22.71
CA GLY A 51 -1.79 2.83 23.41
C GLY A 51 -0.33 2.94 22.98
N ALA A 52 0.57 3.02 23.95
CA ALA A 52 2.01 3.16 23.69
C ALA A 52 2.64 1.99 22.90
N LYS A 53 2.03 0.79 22.93
CA LYS A 53 2.50 -0.36 22.12
C LYS A 53 2.33 -0.11 20.62
N ALA A 54 1.38 0.73 20.21
CA ALA A 54 1.16 1.06 18.81
C ALA A 54 2.39 1.70 18.15
N GLU A 55 3.19 2.47 18.88
CA GLU A 55 4.34 3.19 18.32
C GLU A 55 5.40 2.25 17.72
N ARG A 56 5.48 1.01 18.20
CA ARG A 56 6.36 -0.03 17.63
C ARG A 56 5.85 -0.54 16.27
N LEU A 57 4.54 -0.47 16.04
CA LEU A 57 3.89 -0.90 14.82
C LEU A 57 3.83 0.23 13.78
N LEU A 58 3.93 1.48 14.22
CA LEU A 58 3.92 2.66 13.38
C LEU A 58 5.35 2.97 12.93
N HIS A 59 5.70 2.49 11.73
CA HIS A 59 7.07 2.57 11.21
C HIS A 59 7.63 3.99 11.07
N ASP A 60 6.77 5.02 11.01
CA ASP A 60 7.21 6.40 10.90
C ASP A 60 6.22 7.37 11.59
N PRO A 61 6.33 7.53 12.91
CA PRO A 61 5.50 8.47 13.65
C PRO A 61 5.58 9.90 13.11
N ARG A 62 6.76 10.35 12.65
CA ARG A 62 6.97 11.71 12.12
C ARG A 62 6.22 11.94 10.81
N ARG A 63 6.08 10.90 9.98
CA ARG A 63 5.26 10.97 8.75
C ARG A 63 3.80 11.16 9.09
N LEU A 64 3.33 10.49 10.14
CA LEU A 64 1.95 10.60 10.60
C LEU A 64 1.62 11.99 11.16
N GLU A 65 2.59 12.64 11.80
CA GLU A 65 2.44 14.04 12.26
C GLU A 65 2.29 15.02 11.09
N LYS A 66 2.95 14.75 9.98
CA LYS A 66 2.85 15.57 8.75
C LYS A 66 1.53 15.39 8.00
N PHE A 67 0.83 14.28 8.22
CA PHE A 67 -0.42 14.00 7.51
C PHE A 67 -1.45 13.40 8.48
N VAL A 68 -2.04 14.24 9.32
CA VAL A 68 -2.98 13.84 10.37
C VAL A 68 -4.23 13.15 9.83
N VAL A 69 -4.75 13.57 8.67
CA VAL A 69 -5.87 12.91 8.00
C VAL A 69 -5.54 11.46 7.65
N GLY A 70 -4.30 11.18 7.28
CA GLY A 70 -3.82 9.84 6.97
C GLY A 70 -3.88 8.85 8.13
N LEU A 71 -4.05 9.32 9.36
CA LEU A 71 -4.20 8.45 10.53
C LEU A 71 -5.44 7.53 10.46
N ASP A 72 -6.44 7.89 9.69
CA ASP A 72 -7.70 7.15 9.50
C ASP A 72 -7.70 6.26 8.26
N TYR A 73 -6.55 6.16 7.58
CA TYR A 73 -6.41 5.46 6.31
C TYR A 73 -5.32 4.40 6.36
N ILE A 74 -5.49 3.40 5.50
CA ILE A 74 -4.48 2.39 5.19
C ILE A 74 -3.84 2.77 3.87
N ASN A 75 -2.51 2.98 3.90
CA ASN A 75 -1.74 3.32 2.71
C ASN A 75 -1.55 2.10 1.82
N CYS A 76 -1.91 2.23 0.56
CA CYS A 76 -1.78 1.20 -0.45
C CYS A 76 -1.02 1.72 -1.67
N SER A 77 -0.35 0.83 -2.38
CA SER A 77 0.28 1.09 -3.67
C SER A 77 -0.49 0.39 -4.79
N ILE A 78 -0.59 1.02 -5.95
CA ILE A 78 -1.22 0.44 -7.14
C ILE A 78 -0.15 -0.24 -7.98
N THR A 79 -0.33 -1.52 -8.32
CA THR A 79 0.51 -2.34 -9.21
C THR A 79 1.92 -2.60 -8.70
N THR A 80 2.64 -1.58 -8.22
CA THR A 80 4.03 -1.71 -7.75
C THR A 80 4.16 -1.17 -6.33
N PRO A 81 4.91 -1.85 -5.44
CA PRO A 81 5.17 -1.36 -4.08
C PRO A 81 5.95 -0.04 -4.09
N ASN A 82 5.85 0.72 -2.99
CA ASN A 82 6.70 1.88 -2.77
C ASN A 82 8.12 1.45 -2.34
N PHE A 83 8.93 1.07 -3.32
CA PHE A 83 10.29 0.56 -3.10
C PHE A 83 11.19 1.51 -2.32
N GLU A 84 11.11 2.82 -2.60
CA GLU A 84 11.93 3.83 -1.91
C GLU A 84 11.62 3.86 -0.42
N LEU A 85 10.35 3.75 -0.05
CA LEU A 85 9.93 3.70 1.34
C LEU A 85 10.44 2.42 2.03
N LEU A 86 10.27 1.26 1.38
CA LEU A 86 10.70 -0.03 1.93
C LEU A 86 12.21 -0.06 2.14
N TYR A 87 12.97 0.37 1.13
CA TYR A 87 14.43 0.44 1.21
C TYR A 87 14.91 1.43 2.28
N ALA A 88 14.29 2.61 2.36
CA ALA A 88 14.66 3.59 3.37
C ALA A 88 14.52 3.07 4.80
N ARG A 89 13.61 2.10 5.02
CA ARG A 89 13.33 1.52 6.35
C ARG A 89 14.19 0.32 6.69
N SER A 90 14.48 -0.54 5.72
CA SER A 90 15.16 -1.81 5.93
C SER A 90 16.48 -1.92 5.18
N LYS A 91 16.86 -0.91 4.38
CA LYS A 91 18.07 -0.92 3.57
C LYS A 91 18.21 -2.23 2.78
N SER A 92 19.32 -2.95 2.93
CA SER A 92 19.59 -4.21 2.23
C SER A 92 18.68 -5.37 2.63
N ALA A 93 18.04 -5.31 3.81
CA ALA A 93 17.17 -6.37 4.32
C ALA A 93 15.71 -6.26 3.86
N TRP A 94 15.33 -5.25 3.07
CA TRP A 94 13.95 -5.00 2.71
C TRP A 94 13.24 -6.19 2.04
N GLN A 95 13.95 -7.00 1.28
CA GLN A 95 13.40 -8.18 0.61
C GLN A 95 13.02 -9.31 1.57
N THR A 96 13.63 -9.38 2.75
CA THR A 96 13.36 -10.41 3.76
C THR A 96 12.49 -9.93 4.91
N GLU A 97 12.33 -8.62 5.04
CA GLU A 97 11.56 -8.03 6.13
C GLU A 97 10.14 -7.62 5.74
N TRP A 98 9.82 -7.56 4.45
CA TRP A 98 8.52 -7.10 3.96
C TRP A 98 7.78 -8.17 3.17
N VAL A 99 6.46 -8.10 3.31
CA VAL A 99 5.50 -8.82 2.47
C VAL A 99 4.46 -7.83 1.94
N HIS A 100 3.76 -8.23 0.87
CA HIS A 100 2.69 -7.42 0.32
C HIS A 100 1.37 -8.18 0.39
N PHE A 101 0.41 -7.62 1.10
CA PHE A 101 -0.98 -8.06 1.00
C PHE A 101 -1.57 -7.61 -0.32
N VAL A 102 -2.13 -8.53 -1.08
CA VAL A 102 -2.94 -8.24 -2.25
C VAL A 102 -4.38 -8.01 -1.78
N LEU A 103 -4.87 -6.81 -2.02
CA LEU A 103 -6.20 -6.37 -1.67
C LEU A 103 -7.08 -6.30 -2.94
N ASP A 104 -8.39 -6.49 -2.79
CA ASP A 104 -9.32 -6.31 -3.91
C ASP A 104 -9.30 -4.85 -4.40
N ALA A 105 -8.98 -4.65 -5.67
CA ALA A 105 -8.97 -3.32 -6.30
C ALA A 105 -10.34 -2.62 -6.26
N LYS A 106 -11.43 -3.34 -5.96
CA LYS A 106 -12.75 -2.73 -5.70
C LYS A 106 -12.73 -1.73 -4.54
N LEU A 107 -11.80 -1.86 -3.59
CA LEU A 107 -11.62 -0.90 -2.51
C LEU A 107 -11.35 0.53 -3.03
N LEU A 108 -10.74 0.65 -4.21
CA LEU A 108 -10.51 1.95 -4.87
C LEU A 108 -11.79 2.63 -5.32
N LYS A 109 -12.92 1.91 -5.42
CA LYS A 109 -14.24 2.46 -5.79
C LYS A 109 -15.00 3.04 -4.60
N HIS A 110 -14.48 2.88 -3.39
CA HIS A 110 -15.13 3.42 -2.19
C HIS A 110 -15.08 4.96 -2.24
N PRO A 111 -16.18 5.67 -1.96
CA PRO A 111 -16.23 7.13 -2.11
C PRO A 111 -15.25 7.87 -1.19
N ASP A 112 -14.90 7.26 -0.06
CA ASP A 112 -13.94 7.82 0.89
C ASP A 112 -12.49 7.43 0.59
N THR A 113 -12.21 6.66 -0.47
CA THR A 113 -10.83 6.38 -0.89
C THR A 113 -10.20 7.63 -1.47
N LEU A 114 -9.00 7.96 -0.99
CA LEU A 114 -8.22 9.09 -1.46
C LEU A 114 -7.07 8.62 -2.34
N PHE A 115 -6.63 9.49 -3.22
CA PHE A 115 -5.53 9.25 -4.14
C PHE A 115 -4.50 10.36 -4.02
N CYS A 116 -3.22 9.99 -4.06
CA CYS A 116 -2.13 10.93 -4.03
C CYS A 116 -1.11 10.58 -5.13
N PRO A 117 -0.82 11.48 -6.06
CA PRO A 117 0.14 11.22 -7.14
C PRO A 117 1.58 11.08 -6.66
N VAL A 118 1.87 11.47 -5.43
CA VAL A 118 3.16 11.41 -4.74
C VAL A 118 3.00 10.72 -3.38
N SER A 119 3.99 10.80 -2.49
CA SER A 119 3.78 10.40 -1.09
C SER A 119 2.72 11.26 -0.41
N ALA A 120 1.75 10.63 0.25
CA ALA A 120 0.67 11.36 0.93
C ALA A 120 1.15 12.28 2.07
N ALA A 121 2.35 12.04 2.60
CA ALA A 121 2.95 12.91 3.62
C ALA A 121 3.74 14.08 3.02
N GLN A 122 3.94 14.11 1.70
CA GLN A 122 4.59 15.22 1.03
C GLN A 122 3.72 16.47 1.15
N ASP A 123 4.36 17.60 1.43
CA ASP A 123 3.70 18.90 1.58
C ASP A 123 2.45 18.84 2.48
N TYR A 124 2.53 18.03 3.56
CA TYR A 124 1.47 17.91 4.56
C TYR A 124 0.11 17.44 3.99
N GLY A 125 0.15 16.61 2.94
CA GLY A 125 -1.05 16.03 2.33
C GLY A 125 -1.75 16.92 1.31
N GLN A 126 -1.14 18.00 0.85
CA GLN A 126 -1.76 18.95 -0.10
C GLN A 126 -2.07 18.32 -1.46
N HIS A 127 -1.37 17.23 -1.82
CA HIS A 127 -1.56 16.54 -3.10
C HIS A 127 -2.66 15.46 -3.05
N VAL A 128 -3.27 15.24 -1.88
CA VAL A 128 -4.31 14.22 -1.72
C VAL A 128 -5.64 14.70 -2.30
N GLN A 129 -6.26 13.85 -3.13
CA GLN A 129 -7.47 14.17 -3.87
C GLN A 129 -8.50 13.03 -3.79
N TYR A 130 -9.76 13.37 -4.00
CA TYR A 130 -10.89 12.44 -4.04
C TYR A 130 -11.28 12.08 -5.48
N GLY A 131 -11.94 10.92 -5.60
CA GLY A 131 -12.67 10.54 -6.81
C GLY A 131 -11.80 10.31 -8.03
N ILE A 132 -12.43 10.41 -9.21
CA ILE A 132 -11.78 10.08 -10.49
C ILE A 132 -10.61 11.01 -10.82
N ALA A 133 -10.71 12.29 -10.49
CA ALA A 133 -9.63 13.26 -10.73
C ALA A 133 -8.38 12.88 -9.92
N GLY A 134 -8.57 12.47 -8.65
CA GLY A 134 -7.48 11.98 -7.81
C GLY A 134 -6.84 10.71 -8.36
N LEU A 135 -7.64 9.72 -8.78
CA LEU A 135 -7.09 8.52 -9.42
C LEU A 135 -6.32 8.87 -10.70
N GLN A 136 -6.86 9.73 -11.56
CA GLN A 136 -6.22 10.13 -12.81
C GLN A 136 -4.93 10.90 -12.60
N SER A 137 -4.83 11.74 -11.56
CA SER A 137 -3.63 12.50 -11.23
C SER A 137 -2.40 11.60 -10.97
N MET A 138 -2.61 10.39 -10.43
CA MET A 138 -1.54 9.41 -10.22
C MET A 138 -0.89 8.95 -11.52
N PHE A 139 -1.59 9.12 -12.65
CA PHE A 139 -1.20 8.66 -13.97
C PHE A 139 -1.01 9.81 -14.97
N ALA A 140 -0.78 11.03 -14.49
CA ALA A 140 -0.41 12.17 -15.35
C ALA A 140 0.89 11.88 -16.11
N GLU A 141 1.05 12.46 -17.31
CA GLU A 141 2.23 12.24 -18.15
C GLU A 141 3.53 12.59 -17.42
N GLN A 142 3.46 13.57 -16.53
CA GLN A 142 4.55 13.96 -15.64
C GLN A 142 4.03 14.24 -14.23
N VAL A 143 4.75 13.74 -13.23
CA VAL A 143 4.56 14.02 -11.79
C VAL A 143 5.93 14.28 -11.20
N ASP A 144 6.19 15.50 -10.71
CA ASP A 144 7.52 15.99 -10.34
C ASP A 144 8.53 15.76 -11.47
N LYS A 145 9.63 15.06 -11.19
CA LYS A 145 10.65 14.68 -12.18
C LYS A 145 10.34 13.38 -12.95
N TRP A 146 9.25 12.70 -12.59
CA TRP A 146 8.91 11.40 -13.14
C TRP A 146 7.98 11.54 -14.35
N THR A 147 8.27 10.80 -15.41
CA THR A 147 7.45 10.73 -16.62
C THR A 147 6.93 9.32 -16.84
N ARG A 148 5.91 9.18 -17.68
CA ARG A 148 5.32 7.86 -18.00
C ARG A 148 6.12 7.05 -19.04
N THR A 149 7.27 7.52 -19.46
CA THR A 149 8.12 6.78 -20.41
C THR A 149 8.42 5.38 -19.86
N ASP A 150 8.15 4.36 -20.67
CA ASP A 150 8.37 2.93 -20.34
C ASP A 150 7.53 2.36 -19.19
N LEU A 151 6.50 3.06 -18.70
CA LEU A 151 5.58 2.54 -17.70
C LEU A 151 4.41 1.78 -18.33
N GLN A 152 3.97 0.73 -17.64
CA GLN A 152 2.71 0.07 -17.98
C GLN A 152 1.52 0.99 -17.68
N LYS A 153 0.38 0.74 -18.32
CA LYS A 153 -0.85 1.54 -18.10
C LYS A 153 -1.32 1.52 -16.64
N SER A 154 -1.09 0.41 -15.94
CA SER A 154 -1.47 0.20 -14.54
C SER A 154 -0.46 0.78 -13.52
N GLU A 155 0.74 1.19 -13.96
CA GLU A 155 1.73 1.75 -13.05
C GLU A 155 1.53 3.25 -12.88
N PRO A 156 1.45 3.79 -11.65
CA PRO A 156 1.47 5.23 -11.39
C PRO A 156 2.76 5.87 -11.89
N THR A 157 2.67 7.15 -12.26
CA THR A 157 3.82 7.91 -12.79
C THR A 157 4.91 8.08 -11.74
N HIS A 158 4.53 8.49 -10.52
CA HIS A 158 5.47 8.62 -9.42
C HIS A 158 5.60 7.31 -8.63
N PRO A 159 6.82 6.84 -8.29
CA PRO A 159 7.02 5.56 -7.59
C PRO A 159 6.48 5.53 -6.15
N GLN A 160 6.22 6.69 -5.57
CA GLN A 160 5.65 6.83 -4.22
C GLN A 160 4.17 7.23 -4.25
N ALA A 161 3.48 7.11 -5.38
CA ALA A 161 2.05 7.37 -5.46
C ALA A 161 1.27 6.42 -4.54
N GLU A 162 0.28 6.95 -3.83
CA GLU A 162 -0.47 6.22 -2.80
C GLU A 162 -1.97 6.30 -3.01
N ALA A 163 -2.65 5.16 -2.84
CA ALA A 163 -4.09 5.10 -2.60
C ALA A 163 -4.33 4.91 -1.11
N LEU A 164 -5.22 5.70 -0.53
CA LEU A 164 -5.52 5.71 0.89
C LEU A 164 -6.91 5.13 1.10
N VAL A 165 -6.99 3.91 1.63
CA VAL A 165 -8.24 3.22 1.89
C VAL A 165 -8.69 3.53 3.30
N LYS A 166 -9.91 4.08 3.45
CA LYS A 166 -10.45 4.50 4.75
C LYS A 166 -10.81 3.30 5.63
N SER A 167 -10.57 3.43 6.92
CA SER A 167 -10.92 2.47 7.96
C SER A 167 -10.09 1.19 7.94
N ARG A 168 -10.31 0.34 8.95
CA ARG A 168 -9.66 -0.97 9.03
C ARG A 168 -10.15 -1.90 7.94
N LEU A 169 -9.30 -2.83 7.52
CA LEU A 169 -9.59 -3.85 6.51
C LEU A 169 -9.52 -5.24 7.13
N SER A 170 -10.61 -6.00 7.06
CA SER A 170 -10.61 -7.41 7.43
C SER A 170 -9.60 -8.20 6.59
N LEU A 171 -8.99 -9.23 7.17
CA LEU A 171 -8.16 -10.16 6.41
C LEU A 171 -8.94 -10.91 5.33
N ASP A 172 -10.27 -10.94 5.39
CA ASP A 172 -11.13 -11.48 4.31
C ASP A 172 -11.01 -10.66 3.00
N SER A 173 -10.55 -9.42 3.09
CA SER A 173 -10.25 -8.58 1.92
C SER A 173 -8.86 -8.84 1.33
N VAL A 174 -8.04 -9.67 1.98
CA VAL A 174 -6.71 -10.07 1.50
C VAL A 174 -6.84 -11.34 0.67
N THR A 175 -6.53 -11.27 -0.60
CA THR A 175 -6.61 -12.42 -1.51
C THR A 175 -5.35 -13.29 -1.46
N GLU A 176 -4.20 -12.66 -1.33
CA GLU A 176 -2.89 -13.31 -1.28
C GLU A 176 -1.90 -12.49 -0.42
N ILE A 177 -0.88 -13.17 0.10
CA ILE A 177 0.32 -12.54 0.66
C ILE A 177 1.49 -12.86 -0.27
N LEU A 178 2.11 -11.83 -0.84
CA LEU A 178 3.25 -11.98 -1.72
C LEU A 178 4.55 -11.85 -0.94
N THR A 179 5.50 -12.75 -1.23
CA THR A 179 6.81 -12.84 -0.58
C THR A 179 7.93 -12.84 -1.61
N ALA A 180 9.12 -12.42 -1.20
CA ALA A 180 10.28 -12.35 -2.08
C ALA A 180 10.87 -13.72 -2.43
N ASN A 181 10.80 -14.68 -1.50
CA ASN A 181 11.48 -15.98 -1.60
C ASN A 181 10.84 -17.01 -0.68
N GLY A 182 11.30 -18.26 -0.77
CA GLY A 182 10.79 -19.40 0.01
C GLY A 182 11.03 -19.26 1.52
N GLN A 183 12.11 -18.63 1.96
CA GLN A 183 12.39 -18.44 3.38
C GLN A 183 11.31 -17.56 4.04
N VAL A 184 10.99 -16.44 3.40
CA VAL A 184 9.94 -15.53 3.88
C VAL A 184 8.57 -16.20 3.76
N ALA A 185 8.31 -16.95 2.68
CA ALA A 185 7.06 -17.70 2.51
C ALA A 185 6.83 -18.68 3.65
N ASN A 186 7.83 -19.49 3.99
CA ASN A 186 7.75 -20.46 5.10
C ASN A 186 7.46 -19.77 6.44
N GLU A 187 8.07 -18.63 6.71
CA GLU A 187 7.78 -17.87 7.93
C GLU A 187 6.35 -17.33 7.96
N VAL A 188 5.85 -16.80 6.84
CA VAL A 188 4.47 -16.34 6.73
C VAL A 188 3.49 -17.51 6.90
N GLU A 189 3.75 -18.65 6.28
CA GLU A 189 2.93 -19.87 6.42
C GLU A 189 2.92 -20.37 7.86
N ARG A 190 4.06 -20.35 8.55
CA ARG A 190 4.15 -20.68 9.97
C ARG A 190 3.27 -19.75 10.82
N LEU A 191 3.30 -18.46 10.54
CA LEU A 191 2.46 -17.47 11.23
C LEU A 191 0.97 -17.65 10.89
N THR A 192 0.61 -17.91 9.64
CA THR A 192 -0.80 -18.18 9.25
C THR A 192 -1.34 -19.40 9.98
N ALA A 193 -0.54 -20.47 10.08
CA ALA A 193 -0.92 -21.67 10.83
C ALA A 193 -1.07 -21.40 12.33
N PHE A 194 -0.13 -20.68 12.94
CA PHE A 194 -0.15 -20.35 14.36
C PHE A 194 -1.38 -19.52 14.76
N TYR A 195 -1.76 -18.53 13.94
CA TYR A 195 -2.93 -17.67 14.19
C TYR A 195 -4.22 -18.21 13.55
N HIS A 196 -4.22 -19.42 13.02
CA HIS A 196 -5.38 -20.05 12.36
C HIS A 196 -5.98 -19.19 11.24
N ARG A 197 -5.11 -18.58 10.43
CA ARG A 197 -5.53 -17.73 9.29
C ARG A 197 -5.48 -18.52 7.99
N ASN A 198 -6.48 -18.34 7.15
CA ASN A 198 -6.56 -18.97 5.83
C ASN A 198 -6.30 -17.92 4.75
N VAL A 199 -5.03 -17.58 4.53
CA VAL A 199 -4.59 -16.66 3.48
C VAL A 199 -3.55 -17.34 2.61
N ARG A 200 -3.72 -17.27 1.30
CA ARG A 200 -2.78 -17.86 0.35
C ARG A 200 -1.46 -17.11 0.37
N VAL A 201 -0.36 -17.85 0.47
CA VAL A 201 1.00 -17.32 0.37
C VAL A 201 1.55 -17.63 -1.03
N LYS A 202 2.14 -16.63 -1.69
CA LYS A 202 2.73 -16.78 -3.03
C LYS A 202 4.11 -16.14 -3.09
N ILE A 203 5.06 -16.83 -3.69
CA ILE A 203 6.39 -16.28 -3.98
C ILE A 203 6.29 -15.48 -5.30
N GLU A 204 6.56 -14.16 -5.23
CA GLU A 204 6.54 -13.24 -6.37
C GLU A 204 7.77 -12.31 -6.34
N PRO A 205 8.97 -12.84 -6.65
CA PRO A 205 10.23 -12.09 -6.49
C PRO A 205 10.28 -10.78 -7.26
N LYS A 206 9.54 -10.68 -8.39
CA LYS A 206 9.55 -9.47 -9.24
C LYS A 206 9.09 -8.23 -8.51
N LEU A 207 8.17 -8.35 -7.54
CA LEU A 207 7.68 -7.24 -6.72
C LEU A 207 8.64 -6.86 -5.58
N PHE A 208 9.79 -7.54 -5.50
CA PHE A 208 10.86 -7.27 -4.55
C PHE A 208 12.19 -6.93 -5.27
N LEU A 209 12.15 -6.73 -6.59
CA LEU A 209 13.31 -6.28 -7.36
C LEU A 209 13.24 -4.77 -7.55
N TRP A 210 14.37 -4.11 -7.29
CA TRP A 210 14.49 -2.66 -7.51
C TRP A 210 14.18 -2.30 -8.95
N PRO A 211 13.18 -1.45 -9.22
CA PRO A 211 12.77 -1.11 -10.58
C PRO A 211 13.90 -0.43 -11.36
N LYS A 212 14.02 -0.74 -12.64
CA LYS A 212 15.05 -0.14 -13.53
C LYS A 212 14.99 1.39 -13.53
N ARG A 213 13.79 1.99 -13.47
CA ARG A 213 13.59 3.45 -13.43
C ARG A 213 14.22 4.12 -12.22
N LEU A 214 14.29 3.43 -11.08
CA LEU A 214 14.91 3.95 -9.86
C LEU A 214 16.45 3.80 -9.87
N LYS A 215 17.00 2.86 -10.68
CA LYS A 215 18.45 2.67 -10.83
C LYS A 215 19.13 3.80 -11.61
N ARG A 216 18.38 4.55 -12.42
CA ARG A 216 18.94 5.63 -13.26
C ARG A 216 19.14 6.95 -12.49
N GLN A 217 18.87 6.98 -11.20
CA GLN A 217 18.90 8.21 -10.38
C GLN A 217 19.90 8.15 -9.21
N THR A 218 20.61 7.04 -9.07
CA THR A 218 21.77 6.87 -8.19
C THR A 218 23.06 7.00 -8.95
#